data_445114e18973fc85b0ae46f28f99370f
#
_entry.id   445114e18973fc85b0ae46f28f99370f
#
_cell.length_a   1.000
_cell.length_b   1.000
_cell.length_c   1.000
_cell.angle_alpha   90.00
_cell.angle_beta   90.00
_cell.angle_gamma   90.00
#
_symmetry.space_group_name_H-M   'P 1'
#
loop_
_entity.id
_entity.type
_entity.pdbx_description
1 polymer ?
#
loop_
_entity_poly.entity_id
_entity_poly.type
_entity_poly.pdbx_seq_one_letter_code
_entity_poly.pdbx_strand_id
1 'polypeptide(L)'
;MAIIDNIKNFFTGEPEHKQNYSTVGFFGVGTGDAKQYKYQDLAKDGYMQNAIVYRCVNEIANGASAVPYMIKQGDDVLEYHPIMDLLNRPNPLQSNSEFFASLYGYLMLSGNSYVLKVGADNQPPSELHLLRPDRITIKGGQNYIPQKYQYIIGGRVHAEYDVDQETANSDLKQIKLSNPLDDYYGLSPLAAGALEIDQHNMAAKHNVNLLNNGARPSGAVVFKPKDDQGFAVNLTESQRQQLLTDLNNRFSGTSNAGRPMLLEGDFDWKEMGLSPKDMDFGNLKHMATTDIALCFGVPSQLVGVPDAQTYANVAEARLALYEETIIPYLKKIESDMNEWLVPMFGEDLMFCYDIDSIPALSERRKKIYENVSMAVREGIITRNEARERLGLSPLKGADDLLVNAALFPLGAEETPPPDQSNDEDAKDYEDLIDEEIAQLLKEEQKQDYLFDIDDYEVFEDSKALSDIDLKPTAAMAEEAERGLNWRKEFGRGGTRVGVARANQLIRRETLSPDTVKRMFSFFARHAVDAQAEGFRQGEKGYPSNGRIAHALWGGSAGK
;
A
#
# COMPACT_ATOMS: atom_id res chain seq x y z
N MET A 1 -57.33 1.78 -29.19
CA MET A 1 -55.97 1.37 -29.60
C MET A 1 -54.92 1.83 -28.59
N ALA A 2 -54.89 3.05 -28.09
CA ALA A 2 -53.86 3.54 -27.16
C ALA A 2 -53.77 2.82 -25.77
N ILE A 3 -54.86 2.19 -25.29
CA ILE A 3 -54.89 1.48 -24.01
C ILE A 3 -54.27 0.07 -24.12
N ILE A 4 -54.43 -0.57 -25.31
CA ILE A 4 -53.89 -1.90 -25.56
C ILE A 4 -52.36 -1.83 -25.81
N ASP A 5 -51.88 -0.75 -26.43
CA ASP A 5 -50.46 -0.52 -26.63
C ASP A 5 -49.71 -0.19 -25.31
N ASN A 6 -50.35 0.54 -24.38
CA ASN A 6 -49.82 0.76 -23.06
C ASN A 6 -49.76 -0.51 -22.19
N ILE A 7 -50.72 -1.41 -22.34
CA ILE A 7 -50.74 -2.70 -21.62
C ILE A 7 -49.67 -3.64 -22.21
N LYS A 8 -49.45 -3.64 -23.51
CA LYS A 8 -48.36 -4.42 -24.13
C LYS A 8 -46.99 -3.94 -23.67
N ASN A 9 -46.75 -2.62 -23.63
CA ASN A 9 -45.49 -2.06 -23.15
C ASN A 9 -45.24 -2.30 -21.64
N PHE A 10 -46.32 -2.52 -20.86
CA PHE A 10 -46.19 -2.89 -19.46
C PHE A 10 -45.74 -4.35 -19.25
N PHE A 11 -46.09 -5.25 -20.20
CA PHE A 11 -45.73 -6.67 -20.12
C PHE A 11 -44.52 -7.08 -20.99
N THR A 12 -44.10 -6.23 -21.93
CA THR A 12 -42.92 -6.46 -22.80
C THR A 12 -41.80 -5.46 -22.58
N GLY A 13 -41.94 -4.56 -21.61
CA GLY A 13 -40.87 -3.67 -21.20
C GLY A 13 -39.70 -4.50 -20.66
N GLU A 14 -38.60 -4.47 -21.36
CA GLU A 14 -37.32 -5.01 -20.85
C GLU A 14 -37.11 -4.47 -19.44
N PRO A 15 -36.77 -5.29 -18.46
CA PRO A 15 -36.57 -4.81 -17.10
C PRO A 15 -35.41 -3.79 -17.10
N GLU A 16 -35.74 -2.51 -16.92
CA GLU A 16 -34.72 -1.52 -16.62
C GLU A 16 -34.13 -1.84 -15.24
N HIS A 17 -33.00 -2.50 -15.23
CA HIS A 17 -32.18 -2.52 -14.03
C HIS A 17 -31.62 -1.11 -13.81
N LYS A 18 -32.45 -0.25 -13.22
CA LYS A 18 -31.94 0.99 -12.63
C LYS A 18 -30.92 0.58 -11.60
N GLN A 19 -29.79 1.28 -11.56
CA GLN A 19 -28.80 1.13 -10.53
C GLN A 19 -29.48 1.23 -9.16
N ASN A 20 -29.97 0.10 -8.66
CA ASN A 20 -30.30 -0.03 -7.26
C ASN A 20 -28.95 -0.21 -6.58
N TYR A 21 -28.35 0.92 -6.21
CA TYR A 21 -27.29 0.85 -5.19
C TYR A 21 -27.81 -0.06 -4.12
N SER A 22 -27.03 -1.11 -3.81
CA SER A 22 -27.44 -2.10 -2.84
C SER A 22 -28.13 -1.38 -1.69
N THR A 23 -29.42 -1.62 -1.58
CA THR A 23 -30.21 -1.12 -0.47
C THR A 23 -29.71 -1.91 0.73
N VAL A 24 -28.62 -1.47 1.34
CA VAL A 24 -28.33 -1.86 2.70
C VAL A 24 -29.42 -1.17 3.52
N GLY A 25 -30.53 -1.90 3.72
CA GLY A 25 -31.64 -1.44 4.53
C GLY A 25 -31.21 -1.36 5.98
N PHE A 26 -30.69 -0.22 6.39
CA PHE A 26 -30.52 0.09 7.79
C PHE A 26 -31.87 0.46 8.38
N PHE A 27 -32.42 -0.43 9.19
CA PHE A 27 -33.53 -0.10 10.09
C PHE A 27 -33.01 0.83 11.17
N GLY A 28 -33.12 2.14 10.93
CA GLY A 28 -32.93 3.14 11.98
C GLY A 28 -33.98 2.91 13.06
N VAL A 29 -33.53 2.74 14.30
CA VAL A 29 -34.44 2.69 15.46
C VAL A 29 -35.15 4.06 15.57
N GLY A 30 -36.36 4.15 15.03
CA GLY A 30 -37.22 5.34 15.21
C GLY A 30 -37.98 5.88 14.01
N THR A 31 -37.56 5.66 12.77
CA THR A 31 -38.29 6.02 11.56
C THR A 31 -38.11 4.94 10.52
N GLY A 32 -39.17 4.26 10.13
CA GLY A 32 -39.15 3.07 9.27
C GLY A 32 -38.72 3.26 7.80
N ASP A 33 -37.91 4.27 7.53
CA ASP A 33 -37.39 4.53 6.18
C ASP A 33 -35.92 4.07 6.07
N ALA A 34 -35.71 3.00 5.31
CA ALA A 34 -34.38 2.60 4.86
C ALA A 34 -33.76 3.73 4.02
N LYS A 35 -32.65 4.31 4.48
CA LYS A 35 -31.93 5.34 3.70
C LYS A 35 -31.31 4.68 2.47
N GLN A 36 -31.80 5.01 1.29
CA GLN A 36 -31.20 4.60 0.03
C GLN A 36 -30.01 5.51 -0.27
N TYR A 37 -28.80 4.97 -0.24
CA TYR A 37 -27.60 5.70 -0.62
C TYR A 37 -27.40 5.64 -2.13
N LYS A 38 -27.46 6.78 -2.82
CA LYS A 38 -27.08 6.90 -4.22
C LYS A 38 -25.57 7.10 -4.33
N TYR A 39 -24.96 6.64 -5.42
CA TYR A 39 -23.53 6.85 -5.69
C TYR A 39 -23.08 8.31 -5.48
N GLN A 40 -23.88 9.27 -5.97
CA GLN A 40 -23.55 10.70 -5.83
C GLN A 40 -23.54 11.16 -4.36
N ASP A 41 -24.44 10.65 -3.54
CA ASP A 41 -24.49 10.96 -2.10
C ASP A 41 -23.30 10.31 -1.39
N LEU A 42 -23.01 9.04 -1.69
CA LEU A 42 -21.86 8.32 -1.16
C LEU A 42 -20.53 8.98 -1.56
N ALA A 43 -20.38 9.36 -2.82
CA ALA A 43 -19.17 10.04 -3.29
C ALA A 43 -19.01 11.42 -2.66
N LYS A 44 -20.11 12.18 -2.49
CA LYS A 44 -20.09 13.52 -1.91
C LYS A 44 -19.91 13.50 -0.40
N ASP A 45 -20.77 12.78 0.31
CA ASP A 45 -20.79 12.77 1.77
C ASP A 45 -19.77 11.80 2.36
N GLY A 46 -19.46 10.70 1.64
CA GLY A 46 -18.41 9.76 2.00
C GLY A 46 -17.03 10.26 1.56
N TYR A 47 -16.71 10.19 0.27
CA TYR A 47 -15.34 10.43 -0.21
C TYR A 47 -14.91 11.90 -0.10
N MET A 48 -15.75 12.87 -0.53
CA MET A 48 -15.36 14.28 -0.56
C MET A 48 -15.40 14.98 0.81
N GLN A 49 -16.20 14.50 1.74
CA GLN A 49 -16.40 15.15 3.05
C GLN A 49 -15.79 14.36 4.23
N ASN A 50 -15.38 13.11 4.02
CA ASN A 50 -14.79 12.29 5.06
C ASN A 50 -13.30 12.03 4.78
N ALA A 51 -12.43 12.60 5.63
CA ALA A 51 -10.98 12.49 5.46
C ALA A 51 -10.47 11.05 5.57
N ILE A 52 -11.11 10.19 6.36
CA ILE A 52 -10.70 8.80 6.54
C ILE A 52 -11.00 7.98 5.28
N VAL A 53 -12.20 8.13 4.74
CA VAL A 53 -12.59 7.50 3.47
C VAL A 53 -11.67 7.94 2.34
N TYR A 54 -11.42 9.26 2.25
CA TYR A 54 -10.50 9.82 1.26
C TYR A 54 -9.10 9.17 1.37
N ARG A 55 -8.59 9.04 2.61
CA ARG A 55 -7.30 8.42 2.86
C ARG A 55 -7.30 6.93 2.46
N CYS A 56 -8.29 6.15 2.89
CA CYS A 56 -8.38 4.72 2.57
C CYS A 56 -8.43 4.45 1.06
N VAL A 57 -9.29 5.18 0.34
CA VAL A 57 -9.42 5.03 -1.11
C VAL A 57 -8.11 5.36 -1.82
N ASN A 58 -7.43 6.47 -1.41
CA ASN A 58 -6.18 6.87 -2.05
C ASN A 58 -4.99 5.97 -1.67
N GLU A 59 -4.94 5.41 -0.46
CA GLU A 59 -3.93 4.40 -0.10
C GLU A 59 -4.02 3.18 -1.00
N ILE A 60 -5.22 2.66 -1.22
CA ILE A 60 -5.42 1.50 -2.10
C ILE A 60 -5.16 1.87 -3.56
N ALA A 61 -5.75 2.96 -4.05
CA ALA A 61 -5.66 3.35 -5.45
C ALA A 61 -4.22 3.69 -5.87
N ASN A 62 -3.52 4.50 -5.06
CA ASN A 62 -2.13 4.87 -5.34
C ASN A 62 -1.17 3.69 -5.11
N GLY A 63 -1.39 2.90 -4.05
CA GLY A 63 -0.58 1.72 -3.78
C GLY A 63 -0.67 0.69 -4.90
N ALA A 64 -1.89 0.43 -5.42
CA ALA A 64 -2.10 -0.50 -6.52
C ALA A 64 -1.57 0.04 -7.86
N SER A 65 -1.79 1.33 -8.16
CA SER A 65 -1.33 1.94 -9.41
C SER A 65 0.19 2.12 -9.50
N ALA A 66 0.89 2.08 -8.37
CA ALA A 66 2.34 2.18 -8.31
C ALA A 66 3.06 0.84 -8.58
N VAL A 67 2.33 -0.29 -8.54
CA VAL A 67 2.92 -1.61 -8.79
C VAL A 67 3.21 -1.78 -10.28
N PRO A 68 4.47 -2.04 -10.68
CA PRO A 68 4.81 -2.29 -12.08
C PRO A 68 4.11 -3.53 -12.62
N TYR A 69 3.98 -3.59 -13.92
CA TYR A 69 3.45 -4.77 -14.62
C TYR A 69 4.39 -5.17 -15.76
N MET A 70 4.26 -6.41 -16.18
CA MET A 70 5.01 -6.99 -17.27
C MET A 70 4.10 -7.81 -18.18
N ILE A 71 4.53 -8.00 -19.42
CA ILE A 71 3.89 -8.91 -20.35
C ILE A 71 4.80 -10.11 -20.52
N LYS A 72 4.23 -11.31 -20.36
CA LYS A 72 4.94 -12.58 -20.57
C LYS A 72 4.40 -13.26 -21.82
N GLN A 73 5.28 -13.99 -22.49
CA GLN A 73 4.92 -14.97 -23.52
C GLN A 73 5.47 -16.33 -23.10
N GLY A 74 4.56 -17.20 -22.64
CA GLY A 74 4.99 -18.40 -21.91
C GLY A 74 5.69 -18.02 -20.59
N ASP A 75 6.93 -18.48 -20.43
CA ASP A 75 7.76 -18.16 -19.25
C ASP A 75 8.64 -16.90 -19.44
N ASP A 76 8.75 -16.40 -20.68
CA ASP A 76 9.64 -15.29 -20.99
C ASP A 76 8.95 -13.92 -20.78
N VAL A 77 9.65 -13.00 -20.10
CA VAL A 77 9.22 -11.61 -19.95
C VAL A 77 9.61 -10.84 -21.21
N LEU A 78 8.64 -10.19 -21.85
CA LEU A 78 8.89 -9.39 -23.03
C LEU A 78 9.38 -7.99 -22.64
N GLU A 79 10.53 -7.57 -23.16
CA GLU A 79 11.05 -6.21 -22.96
C GLU A 79 10.20 -5.16 -23.66
N TYR A 80 9.59 -5.51 -24.79
CA TYR A 80 8.72 -4.61 -25.57
C TYR A 80 7.55 -5.37 -26.19
N HIS A 81 6.36 -4.79 -26.06
CA HIS A 81 5.16 -5.26 -26.76
C HIS A 81 4.16 -4.10 -26.91
N PRO A 82 3.38 -4.00 -28.03
CA PRO A 82 2.42 -2.89 -28.27
C PRO A 82 1.40 -2.67 -27.15
N ILE A 83 0.99 -3.71 -26.42
CA ILE A 83 0.10 -3.58 -25.26
C ILE A 83 0.73 -2.76 -24.14
N MET A 84 2.07 -2.80 -23.99
CA MET A 84 2.77 -1.98 -23.00
C MET A 84 2.69 -0.49 -23.34
N ASP A 85 2.79 -0.14 -24.63
CA ASP A 85 2.62 1.24 -25.08
C ASP A 85 1.21 1.75 -24.77
N LEU A 86 0.20 0.93 -25.05
CA LEU A 86 -1.20 1.23 -24.71
C LEU A 86 -1.40 1.41 -23.21
N LEU A 87 -0.87 0.52 -22.38
CA LEU A 87 -1.03 0.60 -20.94
C LEU A 87 -0.21 1.72 -20.31
N ASN A 88 0.97 2.04 -20.85
CA ASN A 88 1.80 3.17 -20.42
C ASN A 88 1.17 4.54 -20.74
N ARG A 89 0.42 4.61 -21.83
CA ARG A 89 -0.34 5.80 -22.22
C ARG A 89 -1.73 5.41 -22.72
N PRO A 90 -2.66 5.09 -21.80
CA PRO A 90 -3.98 4.58 -22.15
C PRO A 90 -4.80 5.51 -23.04
N ASN A 91 -4.64 6.82 -22.86
CA ASN A 91 -5.28 7.83 -23.69
C ASN A 91 -4.50 9.15 -23.64
N PRO A 92 -4.83 10.13 -24.51
CA PRO A 92 -4.11 11.42 -24.54
C PRO A 92 -4.22 12.28 -23.27
N LEU A 93 -5.21 12.00 -22.41
CA LEU A 93 -5.54 12.82 -21.23
C LEU A 93 -4.98 12.23 -19.92
N GLN A 94 -4.61 10.96 -19.90
CA GLN A 94 -4.22 10.27 -18.67
C GLN A 94 -2.90 9.51 -18.86
N SER A 95 -2.06 9.59 -17.85
CA SER A 95 -0.92 8.69 -17.68
C SER A 95 -1.38 7.32 -17.17
N ASN A 96 -0.50 6.33 -17.24
CA ASN A 96 -0.68 5.02 -16.62
C ASN A 96 -1.17 5.13 -15.16
N SER A 97 -0.41 5.82 -14.33
CA SER A 97 -0.70 5.95 -12.90
C SER A 97 -2.08 6.58 -12.64
N GLU A 98 -2.44 7.63 -13.39
CA GLU A 98 -3.76 8.28 -13.26
C GLU A 98 -4.90 7.38 -13.69
N PHE A 99 -4.69 6.61 -14.76
CA PHE A 99 -5.69 5.67 -15.27
C PHE A 99 -5.95 4.57 -14.25
N PHE A 100 -4.90 3.88 -13.80
CA PHE A 100 -5.07 2.78 -12.84
C PHE A 100 -5.53 3.28 -11.47
N ALA A 101 -5.03 4.41 -10.98
CA ALA A 101 -5.54 5.00 -9.74
C ALA A 101 -7.04 5.32 -9.82
N SER A 102 -7.50 5.86 -10.97
CA SER A 102 -8.92 6.13 -11.19
C SER A 102 -9.74 4.83 -11.28
N LEU A 103 -9.20 3.79 -11.92
CA LEU A 103 -9.83 2.47 -12.04
C LEU A 103 -10.08 1.85 -10.66
N TYR A 104 -9.05 1.80 -9.82
CA TYR A 104 -9.18 1.31 -8.45
C TYR A 104 -10.07 2.21 -7.60
N GLY A 105 -9.96 3.54 -7.76
CA GLY A 105 -10.83 4.50 -7.10
C GLY A 105 -12.31 4.25 -7.38
N TYR A 106 -12.70 4.00 -8.64
CA TYR A 106 -14.08 3.67 -9.00
C TYR A 106 -14.54 2.35 -8.39
N LEU A 107 -13.67 1.33 -8.31
CA LEU A 107 -13.99 0.09 -7.62
C LEU A 107 -14.28 0.32 -6.13
N MET A 108 -13.49 1.16 -5.45
CA MET A 108 -13.70 1.48 -4.03
C MET A 108 -14.98 2.29 -3.81
N LEU A 109 -15.29 3.22 -4.72
CA LEU A 109 -16.42 4.14 -4.55
C LEU A 109 -17.74 3.55 -5.00
N SER A 110 -17.76 2.75 -6.08
CA SER A 110 -18.99 2.23 -6.68
C SER A 110 -19.11 0.71 -6.66
N GLY A 111 -18.03 -0.01 -6.36
CA GLY A 111 -17.94 -1.45 -6.56
C GLY A 111 -17.81 -1.86 -8.03
N ASN A 112 -17.78 -0.88 -8.96
CA ASN A 112 -17.70 -1.10 -10.40
C ASN A 112 -16.72 -0.12 -11.03
N SER A 113 -15.95 -0.58 -12.00
CA SER A 113 -15.16 0.25 -12.90
C SER A 113 -15.45 -0.16 -14.34
N TYR A 114 -15.49 0.80 -15.26
CA TYR A 114 -15.85 0.58 -16.64
C TYR A 114 -14.74 1.07 -17.55
N VAL A 115 -14.14 0.15 -18.31
CA VAL A 115 -13.06 0.41 -19.26
C VAL A 115 -13.59 0.30 -20.67
N LEU A 116 -13.58 1.40 -21.40
CA LEU A 116 -13.95 1.45 -22.81
C LEU A 116 -12.68 1.32 -23.66
N LYS A 117 -12.66 0.37 -24.59
CA LYS A 117 -11.65 0.29 -25.64
C LYS A 117 -12.09 1.12 -26.85
N VAL A 118 -11.15 1.83 -27.43
CA VAL A 118 -11.36 2.62 -28.66
C VAL A 118 -10.28 2.24 -29.66
N GLY A 119 -10.70 1.93 -30.89
CA GLY A 119 -9.82 1.51 -31.97
C GLY A 119 -10.60 1.20 -33.24
N ALA A 120 -9.92 0.73 -34.27
CA ALA A 120 -10.55 0.25 -35.50
C ALA A 120 -11.14 -1.15 -35.30
N ASP A 121 -12.22 -1.46 -36.01
CA ASP A 121 -12.85 -2.77 -35.97
C ASP A 121 -11.85 -3.88 -36.29
N ASN A 122 -11.88 -4.95 -35.51
CA ASN A 122 -11.01 -6.13 -35.65
C ASN A 122 -9.50 -5.84 -35.53
N GLN A 123 -9.11 -4.74 -34.88
CA GLN A 123 -7.72 -4.44 -34.56
C GLN A 123 -7.56 -4.27 -33.03
N PRO A 124 -6.35 -4.45 -32.50
CA PRO A 124 -6.07 -4.10 -31.12
C PRO A 124 -6.45 -2.65 -30.84
N PRO A 125 -7.03 -2.34 -29.67
CA PRO A 125 -7.43 -0.98 -29.34
C PRO A 125 -6.23 -0.05 -29.28
N SER A 126 -6.44 1.20 -29.74
CA SER A 126 -5.42 2.26 -29.69
C SER A 126 -5.53 3.09 -28.41
N GLU A 127 -6.69 3.12 -27.77
CA GLU A 127 -6.94 3.89 -26.56
C GLU A 127 -7.85 3.13 -25.58
N LEU A 128 -7.64 3.40 -24.27
CA LEU A 128 -8.50 2.94 -23.18
C LEU A 128 -9.01 4.16 -22.41
N HIS A 129 -10.33 4.20 -22.18
CA HIS A 129 -10.97 5.27 -21.42
C HIS A 129 -11.76 4.72 -20.25
N LEU A 130 -11.70 5.40 -19.11
CA LEU A 130 -12.52 5.08 -17.95
C LEU A 130 -13.81 5.89 -18.00
N LEU A 131 -14.95 5.17 -17.95
CA LEU A 131 -16.26 5.81 -17.86
C LEU A 131 -16.72 5.87 -16.40
N ARG A 132 -17.33 7.00 -16.04
CA ARG A 132 -17.83 7.19 -14.67
C ARG A 132 -18.98 6.21 -14.38
N PRO A 133 -18.90 5.46 -13.26
CA PRO A 133 -19.89 4.44 -12.93
C PRO A 133 -21.33 4.97 -12.80
N ASP A 134 -21.51 6.21 -12.29
CA ASP A 134 -22.82 6.84 -12.12
C ASP A 134 -23.54 7.18 -13.44
N ARG A 135 -22.84 7.07 -14.55
CA ARG A 135 -23.38 7.33 -15.89
C ARG A 135 -23.67 6.08 -16.68
N ILE A 136 -23.35 4.91 -16.13
CA ILE A 136 -23.60 3.63 -16.81
C ILE A 136 -24.88 3.01 -16.26
N THR A 137 -25.78 2.66 -17.15
CA THR A 137 -26.97 1.87 -16.86
C THR A 137 -26.89 0.56 -17.63
N ILE A 138 -27.09 -0.55 -16.94
CA ILE A 138 -27.03 -1.89 -17.52
C ILE A 138 -28.44 -2.29 -17.90
N LYS A 139 -28.61 -2.71 -19.15
CA LYS A 139 -29.82 -3.40 -19.59
C LYS A 139 -29.63 -4.89 -19.47
N GLY A 140 -30.54 -5.54 -18.71
CA GLY A 140 -30.50 -6.98 -18.49
C GLY A 140 -30.76 -7.75 -19.78
N GLY A 141 -30.03 -8.83 -19.97
CA GLY A 141 -30.19 -9.77 -21.07
C GLY A 141 -30.65 -11.14 -20.60
N GLN A 142 -30.42 -12.16 -21.42
CA GLN A 142 -30.70 -13.54 -21.06
C GLN A 142 -29.57 -14.11 -20.19
N ASN A 143 -29.89 -15.09 -19.35
CA ASN A 143 -28.89 -15.80 -18.51
C ASN A 143 -27.99 -14.93 -17.65
N TYR A 144 -28.52 -13.80 -17.12
CA TYR A 144 -27.78 -12.86 -16.29
C TYR A 144 -26.60 -12.15 -17.01
N ILE A 145 -26.47 -12.32 -18.34
CA ILE A 145 -25.54 -11.58 -19.18
C ILE A 145 -26.18 -10.23 -19.50
N PRO A 146 -25.48 -9.08 -19.31
CA PRO A 146 -25.98 -7.79 -19.77
C PRO A 146 -26.29 -7.84 -21.29
N GLN A 147 -27.38 -7.25 -21.72
CA GLN A 147 -27.65 -7.09 -23.15
C GLN A 147 -26.81 -5.93 -23.72
N LYS A 148 -26.78 -4.81 -23.00
CA LYS A 148 -25.99 -3.64 -23.36
C LYS A 148 -25.74 -2.72 -22.16
N TYR A 149 -24.72 -1.93 -22.29
CA TYR A 149 -24.42 -0.81 -21.40
C TYR A 149 -24.85 0.50 -22.04
N GLN A 150 -25.57 1.34 -21.31
CA GLN A 150 -25.97 2.68 -21.75
C GLN A 150 -25.20 3.74 -20.99
N TYR A 151 -24.47 4.60 -21.70
CA TYR A 151 -23.80 5.77 -21.12
C TYR A 151 -24.73 6.98 -21.16
N ILE A 152 -25.14 7.46 -19.99
CA ILE A 152 -26.17 8.47 -19.81
C ILE A 152 -25.57 9.75 -19.24
N ILE A 153 -25.79 10.89 -19.91
CA ILE A 153 -25.42 12.21 -19.42
C ILE A 153 -26.66 13.10 -19.41
N GLY A 154 -26.96 13.73 -18.27
CA GLY A 154 -28.10 14.63 -18.14
C GLY A 154 -29.46 13.97 -18.48
N GLY A 155 -29.61 12.67 -18.23
CA GLY A 155 -30.83 11.91 -18.50
C GLY A 155 -31.00 11.50 -19.97
N ARG A 156 -29.99 11.73 -20.83
CA ARG A 156 -29.99 11.30 -22.24
C ARG A 156 -28.96 10.23 -22.48
N VAL A 157 -29.30 9.20 -23.23
CA VAL A 157 -28.35 8.18 -23.69
C VAL A 157 -27.40 8.82 -24.71
N HIS A 158 -26.12 8.83 -24.41
CA HIS A 158 -25.05 9.34 -25.27
C HIS A 158 -24.42 8.26 -26.13
N ALA A 159 -24.25 7.08 -25.57
CA ALA A 159 -23.68 5.92 -26.25
C ALA A 159 -24.28 4.63 -25.69
N GLU A 160 -24.33 3.61 -26.52
CA GLU A 160 -24.72 2.25 -26.15
C GLU A 160 -23.63 1.30 -26.60
N TYR A 161 -23.29 0.34 -25.75
CA TYR A 161 -22.32 -0.70 -26.02
C TYR A 161 -22.99 -2.04 -25.87
N ASP A 162 -23.18 -2.73 -26.99
CA ASP A 162 -23.80 -4.04 -27.01
C ASP A 162 -22.89 -5.09 -26.42
N VAL A 163 -23.49 -6.10 -25.80
CA VAL A 163 -22.76 -7.24 -25.21
C VAL A 163 -23.17 -8.48 -26.00
N ASP A 164 -22.19 -9.18 -26.53
CA ASP A 164 -22.40 -10.46 -27.19
C ASP A 164 -22.95 -11.47 -26.18
N GLN A 165 -24.09 -12.04 -26.48
CA GLN A 165 -24.80 -12.96 -25.58
C GLN A 165 -24.19 -14.38 -25.53
N GLU A 166 -23.28 -14.72 -26.44
CA GLU A 166 -22.59 -16.01 -26.48
C GLU A 166 -21.23 -15.94 -25.74
N THR A 167 -20.49 -14.86 -25.98
CA THR A 167 -19.12 -14.68 -25.45
C THR A 167 -19.04 -13.73 -24.27
N ALA A 168 -20.13 -13.00 -23.97
CA ALA A 168 -20.17 -11.89 -23.01
C ALA A 168 -19.18 -10.75 -23.31
N ASN A 169 -18.66 -10.68 -24.54
CA ASN A 169 -17.71 -9.66 -24.97
C ASN A 169 -18.40 -8.35 -25.34
N SER A 170 -17.73 -7.24 -25.07
CA SER A 170 -18.20 -5.89 -25.40
C SER A 170 -16.99 -4.96 -25.57
N ASP A 171 -17.21 -3.80 -26.21
CA ASP A 171 -16.22 -2.73 -26.23
C ASP A 171 -16.06 -2.05 -24.87
N LEU A 172 -17.04 -2.22 -23.98
CA LEU A 172 -17.02 -1.74 -22.61
C LEU A 172 -16.89 -2.92 -21.64
N LYS A 173 -15.72 -3.07 -21.01
CA LYS A 173 -15.51 -4.06 -19.95
C LYS A 173 -15.96 -3.48 -18.61
N GLN A 174 -16.86 -4.20 -17.94
CA GLN A 174 -17.20 -3.96 -16.55
C GLN A 174 -16.30 -4.82 -15.67
N ILE A 175 -15.58 -4.19 -14.76
CA ILE A 175 -14.86 -4.82 -13.67
C ILE A 175 -15.67 -4.56 -12.39
N LYS A 176 -16.15 -5.62 -11.72
CA LYS A 176 -17.04 -5.46 -10.55
C LYS A 176 -16.57 -6.25 -9.34
N LEU A 177 -16.85 -5.73 -8.16
CA LEU A 177 -16.71 -6.44 -6.89
C LEU A 177 -17.92 -7.36 -6.69
N SER A 178 -17.74 -8.38 -5.83
CA SER A 178 -18.83 -9.29 -5.50
C SER A 178 -20.00 -8.56 -4.85
N ASN A 179 -21.22 -8.89 -5.28
CA ASN A 179 -22.44 -8.41 -4.66
C ASN A 179 -23.44 -9.57 -4.58
N PRO A 180 -23.77 -10.05 -3.38
CA PRO A 180 -24.67 -11.20 -3.24
C PRO A 180 -26.13 -10.89 -3.53
N LEU A 181 -26.49 -9.61 -3.71
CA LEU A 181 -27.87 -9.17 -3.92
C LEU A 181 -28.15 -8.64 -5.33
N ASP A 182 -27.11 -8.46 -6.16
CA ASP A 182 -27.24 -7.89 -7.49
C ASP A 182 -26.26 -8.57 -8.46
N ASP A 183 -26.81 -9.21 -9.49
CA ASP A 183 -26.00 -9.92 -10.48
C ASP A 183 -25.30 -8.98 -11.47
N TYR A 184 -25.79 -7.74 -11.61
CA TYR A 184 -25.26 -6.78 -12.58
C TYR A 184 -24.29 -5.78 -11.97
N TYR A 185 -24.53 -5.33 -10.74
CA TYR A 185 -23.72 -4.29 -10.12
C TYR A 185 -22.94 -4.82 -8.91
N GLY A 186 -21.68 -4.43 -8.81
CA GLY A 186 -20.82 -4.74 -7.68
C GLY A 186 -21.17 -3.91 -6.44
N LEU A 187 -20.83 -4.44 -5.26
CA LEU A 187 -20.97 -3.75 -3.97
C LEU A 187 -19.66 -3.05 -3.62
N SER A 188 -19.72 -1.74 -3.32
CA SER A 188 -18.53 -0.99 -2.91
C SER A 188 -18.25 -1.13 -1.40
N PRO A 189 -16.98 -1.09 -0.98
CA PRO A 189 -16.61 -0.95 0.44
C PRO A 189 -17.23 0.31 1.06
N LEU A 190 -17.32 1.38 0.28
CA LEU A 190 -17.95 2.64 0.71
C LEU A 190 -19.43 2.46 1.07
N ALA A 191 -20.18 1.66 0.31
CA ALA A 191 -21.58 1.36 0.60
C ALA A 191 -21.72 0.44 1.82
N ALA A 192 -20.81 -0.49 1.99
CA ALA A 192 -20.78 -1.38 3.16
C ALA A 192 -20.54 -0.60 4.46
N GLY A 193 -19.63 0.40 4.44
CA GLY A 193 -19.31 1.25 5.57
C GLY A 193 -20.15 2.53 5.69
N ALA A 194 -21.32 2.61 5.03
CA ALA A 194 -22.08 3.86 4.95
C ALA A 194 -22.59 4.35 6.32
N LEU A 195 -22.92 3.44 7.23
CA LEU A 195 -23.38 3.80 8.58
C LEU A 195 -22.27 4.42 9.41
N GLU A 196 -21.09 3.82 9.42
CA GLU A 196 -19.91 4.27 10.14
C GLU A 196 -19.44 5.64 9.61
N ILE A 197 -19.55 5.83 8.29
CA ILE A 197 -19.25 7.10 7.62
C ILE A 197 -20.24 8.18 8.06
N ASP A 198 -21.55 7.89 8.05
CA ASP A 198 -22.59 8.81 8.51
C ASP A 198 -22.37 9.15 9.99
N GLN A 199 -22.11 8.16 10.83
CA GLN A 199 -21.85 8.36 12.27
C GLN A 199 -20.63 9.26 12.50
N HIS A 200 -19.51 8.99 11.81
CA HIS A 200 -18.32 9.83 11.87
C HIS A 200 -18.58 11.27 11.42
N ASN A 201 -19.32 11.44 10.32
CA ASN A 201 -19.68 12.75 9.79
C ASN A 201 -20.64 13.51 10.71
N MET A 202 -21.62 12.82 11.29
CA MET A 202 -22.56 13.42 12.25
C MET A 202 -21.85 13.87 13.53
N ALA A 203 -20.93 13.06 14.07
CA ALA A 203 -20.12 13.44 15.22
C ALA A 203 -19.25 14.67 14.92
N ALA A 204 -18.63 14.72 13.73
CA ALA A 204 -17.86 15.88 13.31
C ALA A 204 -18.73 17.14 13.15
N LYS A 205 -19.90 17.03 12.51
CA LYS A 205 -20.87 18.15 12.33
C LYS A 205 -21.40 18.64 13.69
N HIS A 206 -21.70 17.71 14.59
CA HIS A 206 -22.15 18.08 15.95
C HIS A 206 -21.07 18.87 16.68
N ASN A 207 -19.82 18.44 16.66
CA ASN A 207 -18.69 19.14 17.28
C ASN A 207 -18.52 20.56 16.70
N VAL A 208 -18.59 20.69 15.36
CA VAL A 208 -18.52 21.99 14.68
C VAL A 208 -19.66 22.89 15.13
N ASN A 209 -20.90 22.37 15.17
CA ASN A 209 -22.06 23.13 15.62
C ASN A 209 -21.95 23.54 17.10
N LEU A 210 -21.45 22.66 17.96
CA LEU A 210 -21.21 22.96 19.36
C LEU A 210 -20.18 24.09 19.52
N LEU A 211 -19.07 24.03 18.76
CA LEU A 211 -18.08 25.11 18.75
C LEU A 211 -18.65 26.42 18.21
N ASN A 212 -19.46 26.38 17.14
CA ASN A 212 -20.14 27.56 16.59
C ASN A 212 -21.12 28.17 17.58
N ASN A 213 -21.71 27.37 18.45
CA ASN A 213 -22.61 27.84 19.52
C ASN A 213 -21.87 28.21 20.83
N GLY A 214 -20.54 28.40 20.75
CA GLY A 214 -19.74 28.83 21.91
C GLY A 214 -19.48 27.72 22.92
N ALA A 215 -19.51 26.44 22.49
CA ALA A 215 -19.31 25.23 23.30
C ALA A 215 -20.29 25.11 24.49
N ARG A 216 -21.50 25.64 24.35
CA ARG A 216 -22.54 25.55 25.39
C ARG A 216 -23.40 24.30 25.15
N PRO A 217 -23.67 23.50 26.20
CA PRO A 217 -24.62 22.41 26.10
C PRO A 217 -26.03 22.92 25.84
N SER A 218 -26.87 22.09 25.22
CA SER A 218 -28.27 22.40 25.00
C SER A 218 -28.99 22.56 26.35
N GLY A 219 -29.71 23.64 26.51
CA GLY A 219 -30.42 23.92 27.75
C GLY A 219 -31.62 24.81 27.54
N ALA A 220 -32.44 24.95 28.56
CA ALA A 220 -33.56 25.83 28.59
C ALA A 220 -33.35 26.98 29.59
N VAL A 221 -33.57 28.20 29.14
CA VAL A 221 -33.70 29.35 30.02
C VAL A 221 -35.14 29.35 30.58
N VAL A 222 -35.27 29.11 31.87
CA VAL A 222 -36.54 29.05 32.54
C VAL A 222 -36.77 30.36 33.29
N PHE A 223 -37.83 31.06 32.94
CA PHE A 223 -38.24 32.31 33.60
C PHE A 223 -39.32 31.99 34.63
N LYS A 224 -39.10 32.33 35.91
CA LYS A 224 -39.99 31.97 37.04
C LYS A 224 -40.31 33.11 37.96
N PRO A 225 -40.54 34.35 37.52
CA PRO A 225 -40.88 35.39 38.39
C PRO A 225 -42.30 35.16 38.98
N LYS A 226 -42.49 35.58 40.21
CA LYS A 226 -43.78 35.64 40.89
C LYS A 226 -44.12 37.09 41.13
N ASP A 227 -45.37 37.44 41.00
CA ASP A 227 -45.87 38.75 41.43
C ASP A 227 -45.92 38.82 42.94
N ASP A 228 -46.22 40.02 43.48
CA ASP A 228 -46.36 40.28 44.92
C ASP A 228 -47.46 39.43 45.57
N GLN A 229 -48.33 38.81 44.77
CA GLN A 229 -49.43 37.93 45.22
C GLN A 229 -49.07 36.43 45.04
N GLY A 230 -47.86 36.10 44.53
CA GLY A 230 -47.37 34.74 44.37
C GLY A 230 -47.79 34.03 43.05
N PHE A 231 -48.43 34.75 42.12
CA PHE A 231 -48.79 34.20 40.81
C PHE A 231 -47.65 34.26 39.82
N ALA A 232 -47.57 33.24 38.95
CA ALA A 232 -46.56 33.18 37.92
C ALA A 232 -46.75 34.26 36.84
N VAL A 233 -45.74 35.07 36.58
CA VAL A 233 -45.71 36.07 35.51
C VAL A 233 -45.02 35.48 34.26
N ASN A 234 -45.65 35.62 33.11
CA ASN A 234 -45.10 35.19 31.87
C ASN A 234 -44.43 36.34 31.09
N LEU A 235 -43.36 36.06 30.34
CA LEU A 235 -42.78 37.03 29.40
C LEU A 235 -43.83 37.39 28.33
N THR A 236 -43.92 38.68 27.99
CA THR A 236 -44.65 39.11 26.80
C THR A 236 -43.92 38.58 25.53
N GLU A 237 -44.65 38.44 24.41
CA GLU A 237 -44.11 37.96 23.16
C GLU A 237 -42.93 38.84 22.69
N SER A 238 -43.00 40.14 22.84
CA SER A 238 -41.90 41.06 22.52
C SER A 238 -40.66 40.84 23.38
N GLN A 239 -40.82 40.63 24.68
CA GLN A 239 -39.70 40.31 25.61
C GLN A 239 -39.07 38.96 25.28
N ARG A 240 -39.89 37.96 24.91
CA ARG A 240 -39.41 36.64 24.48
C ARG A 240 -38.56 36.72 23.22
N GLN A 241 -39.04 37.44 22.20
CA GLN A 241 -38.30 37.62 20.94
C GLN A 241 -37.04 38.45 21.16
N GLN A 242 -37.06 39.46 21.99
CA GLN A 242 -35.88 40.25 22.31
C GLN A 242 -34.81 39.39 23.03
N LEU A 243 -35.23 38.59 24.02
CA LEU A 243 -34.33 37.65 24.71
C LEU A 243 -33.70 36.62 23.75
N LEU A 244 -34.49 36.03 22.84
CA LEU A 244 -34.00 35.10 21.84
C LEU A 244 -33.01 35.77 20.87
N THR A 245 -33.30 37.02 20.47
CA THR A 245 -32.40 37.78 19.58
C THR A 245 -31.09 38.13 20.28
N ASP A 246 -31.15 38.54 21.54
CA ASP A 246 -29.94 38.84 22.34
C ASP A 246 -29.11 37.57 22.62
N LEU A 247 -29.75 36.43 22.90
CA LEU A 247 -29.10 35.15 23.04
C LEU A 247 -28.38 34.75 21.75
N ASN A 248 -29.03 34.87 20.60
CA ASN A 248 -28.43 34.50 19.31
C ASN A 248 -27.31 35.48 18.90
N ASN A 249 -27.53 36.80 19.03
CA ASN A 249 -26.57 37.78 18.53
C ASN A 249 -25.32 37.95 19.43
N ARG A 250 -25.52 37.84 20.76
CA ARG A 250 -24.42 38.12 21.71
C ARG A 250 -23.72 36.90 22.22
N PHE A 251 -24.31 35.70 22.09
CA PHE A 251 -23.81 34.49 22.73
C PHE A 251 -23.65 33.30 21.77
N SER A 252 -24.08 33.39 20.51
CA SER A 252 -23.80 32.42 19.49
C SER A 252 -22.51 32.79 18.70
N GLY A 253 -21.79 31.78 18.20
CA GLY A 253 -20.58 31.94 17.42
C GLY A 253 -19.29 31.84 18.24
N THR A 254 -18.21 31.41 17.55
CA THR A 254 -16.87 31.19 18.12
C THR A 254 -16.27 32.49 18.69
N SER A 255 -16.61 33.64 18.13
CA SER A 255 -16.13 34.96 18.58
C SER A 255 -16.73 35.39 19.93
N ASN A 256 -17.87 34.82 20.33
CA ASN A 256 -18.56 35.10 21.59
C ASN A 256 -18.34 34.01 22.64
N ALA A 257 -17.56 32.99 22.34
CA ALA A 257 -17.30 31.90 23.28
C ALA A 257 -16.64 32.43 24.56
N GLY A 258 -17.14 31.99 25.72
CA GLY A 258 -16.61 32.39 27.02
C GLY A 258 -17.04 33.76 27.54
N ARG A 259 -17.85 34.54 26.81
CA ARG A 259 -18.37 35.80 27.32
C ARG A 259 -19.42 35.56 28.43
N PRO A 260 -19.36 36.27 29.57
CA PRO A 260 -20.34 36.15 30.61
C PRO A 260 -21.69 36.70 30.12
N MET A 261 -22.78 36.02 30.50
CA MET A 261 -24.14 36.43 30.23
C MET A 261 -24.67 37.23 31.42
N LEU A 262 -25.18 38.43 31.17
CA LEU A 262 -25.92 39.19 32.14
C LEU A 262 -27.42 39.05 31.84
N LEU A 263 -28.15 38.41 32.73
CA LEU A 263 -29.60 38.31 32.69
C LEU A 263 -30.16 39.06 33.87
N GLU A 264 -31.10 39.95 33.60
CA GLU A 264 -31.85 40.68 34.65
C GLU A 264 -33.22 40.01 34.83
N GLY A 265 -33.49 39.53 36.04
CA GLY A 265 -34.72 38.84 36.38
C GLY A 265 -34.49 37.45 36.98
N ASP A 266 -35.58 36.77 37.35
CA ASP A 266 -35.55 35.41 37.94
C ASP A 266 -35.46 34.36 36.81
N PHE A 267 -34.26 34.19 36.28
CA PHE A 267 -33.94 33.21 35.25
C PHE A 267 -33.12 32.06 35.83
N ASP A 268 -33.48 30.85 35.46
CA ASP A 268 -32.76 29.63 35.81
C ASP A 268 -32.33 28.93 34.53
N TRP A 269 -31.09 28.45 34.48
CA TRP A 269 -30.59 27.65 33.36
C TRP A 269 -30.70 26.17 33.71
N LYS A 270 -31.46 25.43 32.92
CA LYS A 270 -31.53 23.97 33.04
C LYS A 270 -30.87 23.33 31.87
N GLU A 271 -29.80 22.60 32.10
CA GLU A 271 -29.22 21.73 31.10
C GLU A 271 -30.22 20.63 30.73
N MET A 272 -30.48 20.47 29.43
CA MET A 272 -31.46 19.52 28.90
C MET A 272 -30.80 18.47 28.00
N GLY A 273 -29.49 18.56 27.76
CA GLY A 273 -28.71 17.62 26.97
C GLY A 273 -27.62 16.93 27.78
N LEU A 274 -27.16 15.79 27.29
CA LEU A 274 -25.95 15.15 27.80
C LEU A 274 -24.74 16.05 27.52
N SER A 275 -23.79 16.09 28.46
CA SER A 275 -22.57 16.84 28.24
C SER A 275 -21.77 16.19 27.11
N PRO A 276 -20.95 16.94 26.34
CA PRO A 276 -20.06 16.36 25.31
C PRO A 276 -19.13 15.26 25.86
N LYS A 277 -18.81 15.35 27.16
CA LYS A 277 -18.00 14.34 27.87
C LYS A 277 -18.79 13.05 28.11
N ASP A 278 -20.07 13.16 28.41
CA ASP A 278 -20.94 12.00 28.67
C ASP A 278 -21.31 11.26 27.36
N MET A 279 -21.25 11.95 26.22
CA MET A 279 -21.50 11.38 24.91
C MET A 279 -20.25 10.73 24.29
N ASP A 280 -19.06 10.92 24.91
CA ASP A 280 -17.78 10.33 24.52
C ASP A 280 -17.48 10.36 23.00
N PHE A 281 -17.76 11.53 22.38
CA PHE A 281 -17.59 11.72 20.94
C PHE A 281 -16.17 11.44 20.43
N GLY A 282 -15.17 11.52 21.32
CA GLY A 282 -13.78 11.20 21.00
C GLY A 282 -13.62 9.72 20.65
N ASN A 283 -14.04 8.84 21.56
CA ASN A 283 -13.96 7.40 21.37
C ASN A 283 -14.86 6.91 20.24
N LEU A 284 -16.08 7.45 20.16
CA LEU A 284 -17.02 7.15 19.07
C LEU A 284 -16.40 7.48 17.71
N LYS A 285 -15.72 8.62 17.58
CA LYS A 285 -15.03 9.00 16.34
C LYS A 285 -13.84 8.06 16.04
N HIS A 286 -13.10 7.63 17.05
CA HIS A 286 -12.00 6.67 16.88
C HIS A 286 -12.51 5.29 16.47
N MET A 287 -13.59 4.80 17.08
CA MET A 287 -14.23 3.54 16.70
C MET A 287 -14.72 3.60 15.25
N ALA A 288 -15.49 4.63 14.89
CA ALA A 288 -15.96 4.81 13.52
C ALA A 288 -14.79 4.92 12.51
N THR A 289 -13.67 5.55 12.88
CA THR A 289 -12.46 5.59 12.03
C THR A 289 -11.91 4.20 11.79
N THR A 290 -11.83 3.37 12.84
CA THR A 290 -11.34 1.98 12.74
C THR A 290 -12.28 1.13 11.89
N ASP A 291 -13.59 1.27 12.09
CA ASP A 291 -14.61 0.50 11.35
C ASP A 291 -14.62 0.89 9.86
N ILE A 292 -14.49 2.18 9.54
CA ILE A 292 -14.32 2.66 8.16
C ILE A 292 -13.06 2.03 7.53
N ALA A 293 -11.93 2.08 8.22
CA ALA A 293 -10.68 1.52 7.72
C ALA A 293 -10.79 0.01 7.48
N LEU A 294 -11.46 -0.72 8.39
CA LEU A 294 -11.75 -2.15 8.28
C LEU A 294 -12.58 -2.47 7.03
N CYS A 295 -13.63 -1.68 6.74
CA CYS A 295 -14.46 -1.86 5.54
C CYS A 295 -13.67 -1.78 4.24
N PHE A 296 -12.61 -0.95 4.19
CA PHE A 296 -11.71 -0.85 3.06
C PHE A 296 -10.54 -1.86 3.09
N GLY A 297 -10.38 -2.62 4.18
CA GLY A 297 -9.21 -3.48 4.37
C GLY A 297 -7.91 -2.70 4.60
N VAL A 298 -8.01 -1.47 5.10
CA VAL A 298 -6.83 -0.63 5.41
C VAL A 298 -6.55 -0.72 6.91
N PRO A 299 -5.35 -1.13 7.33
CA PRO A 299 -4.99 -1.13 8.75
C PRO A 299 -5.15 0.25 9.39
N SER A 300 -5.79 0.31 10.55
CA SER A 300 -6.11 1.56 11.25
C SER A 300 -4.88 2.41 11.59
N GLN A 301 -3.71 1.79 11.74
CA GLN A 301 -2.43 2.45 11.97
C GLN A 301 -2.03 3.38 10.81
N LEU A 302 -2.45 3.08 9.57
CA LEU A 302 -2.13 3.87 8.37
C LEU A 302 -3.08 5.05 8.17
N VAL A 303 -4.21 5.07 8.86
CA VAL A 303 -5.19 6.18 8.80
C VAL A 303 -5.09 7.13 10.00
N GLY A 304 -4.07 6.99 10.85
CA GLY A 304 -3.78 7.96 11.92
C GLY A 304 -4.47 7.70 13.25
N VAL A 305 -4.88 6.47 13.55
CA VAL A 305 -5.36 6.10 14.90
C VAL A 305 -4.14 5.98 15.84
N PRO A 306 -4.12 6.75 16.98
CA PRO A 306 -2.87 6.96 17.75
C PRO A 306 -2.34 5.78 18.55
N ASP A 307 -3.14 4.75 18.83
CA ASP A 307 -2.91 3.82 19.94
C ASP A 307 -1.81 2.76 19.76
N ALA A 308 -1.09 2.68 18.64
CA ALA A 308 -0.05 1.67 18.47
C ALA A 308 1.04 2.02 17.42
N GLN A 309 1.39 3.28 17.25
CA GLN A 309 2.35 3.69 16.24
C GLN A 309 3.81 3.51 16.71
N THR A 310 4.29 2.27 16.77
CA THR A 310 5.73 2.02 16.72
C THR A 310 6.15 1.82 15.25
N TYR A 311 7.41 2.10 14.93
CA TYR A 311 7.93 1.92 13.57
C TYR A 311 7.71 0.49 13.05
N ALA A 312 7.89 -0.52 13.90
CA ALA A 312 7.65 -1.92 13.56
C ALA A 312 6.17 -2.19 13.21
N ASN A 313 5.23 -1.67 13.99
CA ASN A 313 3.80 -1.86 13.74
C ASN A 313 3.34 -1.19 12.44
N VAL A 314 3.93 -0.05 12.06
CA VAL A 314 3.62 0.64 10.80
C VAL A 314 4.17 -0.15 9.60
N ALA A 315 5.35 -0.74 9.72
CA ALA A 315 5.91 -1.60 8.66
C ALA A 315 5.05 -2.87 8.46
N GLU A 316 4.63 -3.52 9.54
CA GLU A 316 3.71 -4.66 9.48
C GLU A 316 2.33 -4.27 8.92
N ALA A 317 1.81 -3.10 9.30
CA ALA A 317 0.55 -2.59 8.75
C ALA A 317 0.64 -2.33 7.23
N ARG A 318 1.77 -1.82 6.73
CA ARG A 318 2.00 -1.69 5.29
C ARG A 318 2.07 -3.03 4.59
N LEU A 319 2.76 -3.99 5.18
CA LEU A 319 2.83 -5.35 4.66
C LEU A 319 1.42 -5.96 4.56
N ALA A 320 0.63 -5.89 5.63
CA ALA A 320 -0.75 -6.38 5.67
C ALA A 320 -1.63 -5.68 4.60
N LEU A 321 -1.51 -4.35 4.42
CA LEU A 321 -2.24 -3.63 3.37
C LEU A 321 -1.95 -4.20 1.97
N TYR A 322 -0.68 -4.48 1.66
CA TYR A 322 -0.34 -5.05 0.36
C TYR A 322 -0.82 -6.49 0.23
N GLU A 323 -0.56 -7.35 1.22
CA GLU A 323 -0.86 -8.78 1.14
C GLU A 323 -2.36 -9.07 1.16
N GLU A 324 -3.11 -8.39 2.04
CA GLU A 324 -4.51 -8.70 2.29
C GLU A 324 -5.47 -7.88 1.43
N THR A 325 -5.05 -6.70 0.94
CA THR A 325 -5.92 -5.78 0.23
C THR A 325 -5.45 -5.49 -1.19
N ILE A 326 -4.24 -4.97 -1.38
CA ILE A 326 -3.79 -4.50 -2.70
C ILE A 326 -3.58 -5.67 -3.65
N ILE A 327 -2.84 -6.72 -3.26
CA ILE A 327 -2.56 -7.87 -4.12
C ILE A 327 -3.83 -8.58 -4.61
N PRO A 328 -4.86 -8.83 -3.80
CA PRO A 328 -6.13 -9.35 -4.29
C PRO A 328 -6.78 -8.47 -5.37
N TYR A 329 -6.73 -7.14 -5.24
CA TYR A 329 -7.22 -6.23 -6.27
C TYR A 329 -6.36 -6.26 -7.54
N LEU A 330 -5.02 -6.32 -7.41
CA LEU A 330 -4.12 -6.50 -8.55
C LEU A 330 -4.45 -7.77 -9.32
N LYS A 331 -4.60 -8.91 -8.62
CA LYS A 331 -4.94 -10.20 -9.23
C LYS A 331 -6.30 -10.19 -9.92
N LYS A 332 -7.27 -9.46 -9.36
CA LYS A 332 -8.56 -9.28 -10.03
C LYS A 332 -8.41 -8.54 -11.35
N ILE A 333 -7.71 -7.40 -11.37
CA ILE A 333 -7.48 -6.64 -12.60
C ILE A 333 -6.64 -7.45 -13.59
N GLU A 334 -5.62 -8.17 -13.13
CA GLU A 334 -4.81 -9.08 -13.94
C GLU A 334 -5.68 -10.09 -14.66
N SER A 335 -6.59 -10.75 -13.93
CA SER A 335 -7.54 -11.72 -14.52
C SER A 335 -8.47 -11.07 -15.55
N ASP A 336 -9.09 -9.94 -15.22
CA ASP A 336 -10.02 -9.24 -16.10
C ASP A 336 -9.32 -8.71 -17.38
N MET A 337 -8.07 -8.25 -17.29
CA MET A 337 -7.28 -7.79 -18.44
C MET A 337 -6.84 -8.96 -19.32
N ASN A 338 -6.42 -10.08 -18.73
CA ASN A 338 -6.06 -11.28 -19.46
C ASN A 338 -7.24 -11.93 -20.19
N GLU A 339 -8.44 -11.82 -19.65
CA GLU A 339 -9.65 -12.31 -20.30
C GLU A 339 -10.09 -11.42 -21.48
N TRP A 340 -10.03 -10.09 -21.33
CA TRP A 340 -10.68 -9.16 -22.24
C TRP A 340 -9.74 -8.44 -23.20
N LEU A 341 -8.58 -7.93 -22.70
CA LEU A 341 -7.68 -7.06 -23.48
C LEU A 341 -6.57 -7.84 -24.17
N VAL A 342 -5.88 -8.70 -23.40
CA VAL A 342 -4.66 -9.39 -23.86
C VAL A 342 -4.89 -10.24 -25.12
N PRO A 343 -6.00 -11.01 -25.27
CA PRO A 343 -6.23 -11.85 -26.45
C PRO A 343 -6.32 -11.06 -27.76
N MET A 344 -6.58 -9.75 -27.70
CA MET A 344 -6.62 -8.89 -28.90
C MET A 344 -5.25 -8.59 -29.48
N PHE A 345 -4.18 -8.79 -28.70
CA PHE A 345 -2.80 -8.48 -29.08
C PHE A 345 -1.99 -9.71 -29.49
N GLY A 346 -2.45 -10.90 -29.20
CA GLY A 346 -1.77 -12.15 -29.58
C GLY A 346 -2.17 -13.33 -28.73
N GLU A 347 -1.78 -14.50 -29.18
CA GLU A 347 -1.91 -15.76 -28.46
C GLU A 347 -0.73 -15.94 -27.50
N ASP A 348 -0.93 -16.70 -26.43
CA ASP A 348 0.08 -17.04 -25.41
C ASP A 348 0.69 -15.83 -24.66
N LEU A 349 0.00 -14.68 -24.68
CA LEU A 349 0.40 -13.50 -23.93
C LEU A 349 -0.29 -13.49 -22.57
N MET A 350 0.42 -12.99 -21.54
CA MET A 350 -0.10 -12.82 -20.20
C MET A 350 0.34 -11.47 -19.62
N PHE A 351 -0.62 -10.69 -19.17
CA PHE A 351 -0.39 -9.50 -18.35
C PHE A 351 -0.24 -9.94 -16.90
N CYS A 352 0.84 -9.54 -16.25
CA CYS A 352 1.12 -9.85 -14.84
C CYS A 352 1.61 -8.61 -14.12
N TYR A 353 1.21 -8.42 -12.86
CA TYR A 353 1.86 -7.45 -11.99
C TYR A 353 3.16 -8.00 -11.42
N ASP A 354 4.19 -7.16 -11.36
CA ASP A 354 5.44 -7.48 -10.68
C ASP A 354 5.30 -7.25 -9.17
N ILE A 355 4.74 -8.27 -8.51
CA ILE A 355 4.55 -8.25 -7.05
C ILE A 355 5.91 -8.22 -6.34
N ASP A 356 6.94 -8.77 -6.98
CA ASP A 356 8.28 -8.84 -6.40
C ASP A 356 8.99 -7.50 -6.32
N SER A 357 8.60 -6.51 -7.10
CA SER A 357 9.12 -5.15 -7.02
C SER A 357 8.56 -4.34 -5.83
N ILE A 358 7.52 -4.84 -5.12
CA ILE A 358 6.87 -4.10 -4.04
C ILE A 358 7.82 -3.95 -2.83
N PRO A 359 8.22 -2.71 -2.44
CA PRO A 359 9.19 -2.52 -1.36
C PRO A 359 8.71 -3.03 0.00
N ALA A 360 7.40 -2.98 0.26
CA ALA A 360 6.82 -3.48 1.52
C ALA A 360 7.02 -4.99 1.72
N LEU A 361 7.18 -5.75 0.62
CA LEU A 361 7.39 -7.21 0.64
C LEU A 361 8.87 -7.60 0.72
N SER A 362 9.81 -6.66 0.63
CA SER A 362 11.25 -6.93 0.56
C SER A 362 11.79 -7.69 1.77
N GLU A 363 11.37 -7.32 2.98
CA GLU A 363 11.76 -8.01 4.22
C GLU A 363 11.27 -9.47 4.26
N ARG A 364 10.06 -9.73 3.80
CA ARG A 364 9.51 -11.09 3.72
C ARG A 364 10.26 -11.93 2.69
N ARG A 365 10.55 -11.36 1.52
CA ARG A 365 11.37 -12.04 0.51
C ARG A 365 12.74 -12.39 1.04
N LYS A 366 13.41 -11.45 1.69
CA LYS A 366 14.70 -11.70 2.32
C LYS A 366 14.64 -12.89 3.28
N LYS A 367 13.63 -12.97 4.14
CA LYS A 367 13.42 -14.12 5.03
C LYS A 367 13.19 -15.43 4.27
N ILE A 368 12.42 -15.39 3.16
CA ILE A 368 12.22 -16.57 2.30
C ILE A 368 13.54 -17.01 1.69
N TYR A 369 14.31 -16.09 1.12
CA TYR A 369 15.64 -16.38 0.55
C TYR A 369 16.60 -16.94 1.59
N GLU A 370 16.65 -16.38 2.78
CA GLU A 370 17.46 -16.86 3.90
C GLU A 370 17.06 -18.27 4.32
N ASN A 371 15.75 -18.53 4.48
CA ASN A 371 15.23 -19.86 4.85
C ASN A 371 15.49 -20.91 3.77
N VAL A 372 15.25 -20.58 2.50
CA VAL A 372 15.50 -21.48 1.37
C VAL A 372 17.00 -21.75 1.24
N SER A 373 17.85 -20.72 1.35
CA SER A 373 19.31 -20.89 1.32
C SER A 373 19.82 -21.76 2.46
N MET A 374 19.23 -21.61 3.66
CA MET A 374 19.53 -22.45 4.81
C MET A 374 19.12 -23.90 4.54
N ALA A 375 17.91 -24.14 4.02
CA ALA A 375 17.40 -25.47 3.71
C ALA A 375 18.27 -26.21 2.67
N VAL A 376 18.78 -25.51 1.65
CA VAL A 376 19.75 -26.08 0.68
C VAL A 376 21.06 -26.42 1.39
N ARG A 377 21.58 -25.51 2.21
CA ARG A 377 22.87 -25.71 2.88
C ARG A 377 22.83 -26.85 3.91
N GLU A 378 21.68 -27.04 4.56
CA GLU A 378 21.49 -28.16 5.50
C GLU A 378 21.09 -29.47 4.79
N GLY A 379 21.03 -29.49 3.45
CA GLY A 379 20.71 -30.69 2.67
C GLY A 379 19.25 -31.14 2.81
N ILE A 380 18.33 -30.23 3.16
CA ILE A 380 16.90 -30.53 3.33
C ILE A 380 16.18 -30.54 1.99
N ILE A 381 16.58 -29.64 1.07
CA ILE A 381 16.01 -29.50 -0.28
C ILE A 381 17.12 -29.41 -1.31
N THR A 382 16.82 -29.82 -2.55
CA THR A 382 17.72 -29.70 -3.70
C THR A 382 17.82 -28.24 -4.16
N ARG A 383 18.83 -27.94 -4.98
CA ARG A 383 18.95 -26.60 -5.59
C ARG A 383 17.77 -26.29 -6.51
N ASN A 384 17.25 -27.28 -7.26
CA ASN A 384 16.10 -27.08 -8.14
C ASN A 384 14.81 -26.87 -7.36
N GLU A 385 14.55 -27.61 -6.27
CA GLU A 385 13.44 -27.34 -5.38
C GLU A 385 13.52 -25.94 -4.73
N ALA A 386 14.73 -25.49 -4.41
CA ALA A 386 14.96 -24.14 -3.93
C ALA A 386 14.66 -23.08 -4.99
N ARG A 387 15.11 -23.31 -6.23
CA ARG A 387 14.84 -22.41 -7.36
C ARG A 387 13.36 -22.33 -7.66
N GLU A 388 12.65 -23.45 -7.67
CA GLU A 388 11.20 -23.50 -7.88
C GLU A 388 10.45 -22.69 -6.78
N ARG A 389 10.85 -22.85 -5.50
CA ARG A 389 10.28 -22.05 -4.39
C ARG A 389 10.55 -20.55 -4.50
N LEU A 390 11.62 -20.17 -5.19
CA LEU A 390 11.99 -18.78 -5.47
C LEU A 390 11.43 -18.28 -6.81
N GLY A 391 10.62 -19.10 -7.53
CA GLY A 391 10.06 -18.75 -8.83
C GLY A 391 11.09 -18.74 -9.96
N LEU A 392 12.24 -19.41 -9.79
CA LEU A 392 13.31 -19.50 -10.78
C LEU A 392 13.24 -20.82 -11.54
N SER A 393 13.53 -20.81 -12.84
CA SER A 393 13.55 -22.00 -13.68
C SER A 393 14.61 -23.02 -13.21
N PRO A 394 14.34 -24.34 -13.28
CA PRO A 394 15.29 -25.38 -12.87
C PRO A 394 16.55 -25.37 -13.72
N LEU A 395 17.68 -25.74 -13.13
CA LEU A 395 18.98 -25.89 -13.82
C LEU A 395 19.32 -27.36 -13.98
N LYS A 396 19.92 -27.70 -15.13
CA LYS A 396 20.35 -29.06 -15.40
C LYS A 396 21.48 -29.45 -14.44
N GLY A 397 21.34 -30.58 -13.75
CA GLY A 397 22.32 -31.07 -12.79
C GLY A 397 22.27 -30.48 -11.40
N ALA A 398 21.16 -29.80 -11.05
CA ALA A 398 20.95 -29.21 -9.73
C ALA A 398 19.90 -29.95 -8.88
N ASP A 399 19.63 -31.23 -9.18
CA ASP A 399 18.66 -32.08 -8.49
C ASP A 399 19.26 -32.89 -7.34
N ASP A 400 20.58 -32.80 -7.15
CA ASP A 400 21.28 -33.53 -6.09
C ASP A 400 21.19 -32.75 -4.77
N LEU A 401 20.98 -33.51 -3.67
CA LEU A 401 21.05 -32.97 -2.31
C LEU A 401 22.53 -32.72 -1.95
N LEU A 402 22.82 -31.49 -1.57
CA LEU A 402 24.14 -31.15 -1.04
C LEU A 402 24.21 -31.49 0.44
N VAL A 403 25.03 -32.48 0.79
CA VAL A 403 25.32 -32.80 2.19
C VAL A 403 26.54 -32.02 2.64
N ASN A 404 26.44 -31.32 3.76
CA ASN A 404 27.58 -30.65 4.35
C ASN A 404 28.62 -31.69 4.79
N ALA A 405 29.78 -31.72 4.11
CA ALA A 405 30.86 -32.67 4.40
C ALA A 405 31.44 -32.58 5.83
N ALA A 406 31.07 -31.55 6.59
CA ALA A 406 31.45 -31.39 7.98
C ALA A 406 30.49 -32.08 8.98
N LEU A 407 29.36 -32.62 8.53
CA LEU A 407 28.40 -33.36 9.35
C LEU A 407 28.65 -34.87 9.22
N PHE A 408 29.55 -35.42 10.00
CA PHE A 408 29.72 -36.86 10.12
C PHE A 408 28.73 -37.41 11.17
N PRO A 409 28.06 -38.55 10.89
CA PRO A 409 27.28 -39.25 11.91
C PRO A 409 28.18 -39.66 13.08
N LEU A 410 27.74 -39.43 14.32
CA LEU A 410 28.43 -39.92 15.50
C LEU A 410 28.51 -41.43 15.43
N GLY A 411 29.73 -41.99 15.16
CA GLY A 411 29.95 -43.44 15.05
C GLY A 411 30.28 -43.96 13.63
N ALA A 412 30.45 -43.08 12.61
CA ALA A 412 31.00 -43.47 11.34
C ALA A 412 32.50 -43.77 11.51
N GLU A 413 32.98 -44.94 11.09
CA GLU A 413 34.40 -45.26 11.00
C GLU A 413 35.03 -44.29 10.00
N GLU A 414 36.16 -43.67 10.37
CA GLU A 414 36.94 -42.79 9.52
C GLU A 414 37.39 -43.55 8.26
N THR A 415 36.78 -43.29 7.12
CA THR A 415 37.35 -43.66 5.85
C THR A 415 38.50 -42.70 5.58
N PRO A 416 39.72 -43.20 5.28
CA PRO A 416 40.86 -42.35 4.96
C PRO A 416 40.53 -41.44 3.77
N PRO A 417 41.01 -40.18 3.77
CA PRO A 417 40.78 -39.27 2.64
C PRO A 417 41.35 -39.86 1.35
N PRO A 418 40.66 -39.69 0.22
CA PRO A 418 41.21 -40.12 -1.07
C PRO A 418 42.53 -39.40 -1.34
N ASP A 419 43.49 -40.16 -1.85
CA ASP A 419 44.85 -39.76 -2.15
C ASP A 419 44.85 -38.49 -3.04
N GLN A 420 45.49 -37.44 -2.55
CA GLN A 420 45.63 -36.17 -3.29
C GLN A 420 46.72 -36.36 -4.34
N SER A 421 46.33 -36.73 -5.54
CA SER A 421 47.16 -36.63 -6.72
C SER A 421 46.32 -36.06 -7.87
N ASN A 422 46.28 -34.74 -7.94
CA ASN A 422 46.26 -33.93 -9.18
C ASN A 422 46.13 -32.44 -8.81
N ASP A 423 47.25 -31.76 -8.76
CA ASP A 423 47.37 -30.31 -8.53
C ASP A 423 46.92 -29.45 -9.74
N GLU A 424 46.39 -30.05 -10.81
CA GLU A 424 45.94 -29.30 -11.99
C GLU A 424 44.47 -28.87 -11.89
N ASP A 425 43.64 -29.62 -11.17
CA ASP A 425 42.19 -29.27 -11.02
C ASP A 425 41.94 -28.16 -9.98
N ALA A 426 42.87 -27.92 -9.08
CA ALA A 426 42.73 -26.90 -8.03
C ALA A 426 42.84 -25.46 -8.56
N LYS A 427 43.56 -25.24 -9.65
CA LYS A 427 43.69 -23.91 -10.28
C LYS A 427 42.45 -23.49 -11.05
N ASP A 428 41.78 -24.43 -11.71
CA ASP A 428 40.53 -24.14 -12.43
C ASP A 428 39.38 -23.79 -11.49
N TYR A 429 39.39 -24.33 -10.25
CA TYR A 429 38.37 -23.97 -9.23
C TYR A 429 38.61 -22.59 -8.59
N GLU A 430 39.85 -22.17 -8.42
CA GLU A 430 40.14 -20.82 -7.89
C GLU A 430 39.79 -19.74 -8.93
N ASP A 431 40.04 -19.96 -10.21
CA ASP A 431 39.68 -19.02 -11.29
C ASP A 431 38.16 -18.93 -11.51
N LEU A 432 37.40 -20.03 -11.35
CA LEU A 432 35.93 -20.03 -11.40
C LEU A 432 35.29 -19.31 -10.21
N ILE A 433 35.87 -19.44 -9.02
CA ILE A 433 35.42 -18.73 -7.82
C ILE A 433 35.69 -17.21 -7.95
N ASP A 434 36.80 -16.82 -8.54
CA ASP A 434 37.14 -15.41 -8.77
C ASP A 434 36.22 -14.76 -9.83
N GLU A 435 35.79 -15.49 -10.88
CA GLU A 435 34.80 -15.01 -11.86
C GLU A 435 33.39 -14.89 -11.27
N GLU A 436 32.95 -15.83 -10.42
CA GLU A 436 31.65 -15.79 -9.77
C GLU A 436 31.56 -14.65 -8.73
N ILE A 437 32.65 -14.41 -8.00
CA ILE A 437 32.77 -13.26 -7.10
C ILE A 437 32.77 -11.94 -7.88
N ALA A 438 33.40 -11.89 -9.04
CA ALA A 438 33.42 -10.71 -9.91
C ALA A 438 32.03 -10.43 -10.52
N GLN A 439 31.23 -11.45 -10.80
CA GLN A 439 29.84 -11.30 -11.25
C GLN A 439 28.93 -10.82 -10.13
N LEU A 440 29.02 -11.41 -8.94
CA LEU A 440 28.24 -10.98 -7.77
C LEU A 440 28.53 -9.51 -7.38
N LEU A 441 29.79 -9.08 -7.49
CA LEU A 441 30.16 -7.68 -7.25
C LEU A 441 29.64 -6.73 -8.35
N LYS A 442 29.45 -7.22 -9.58
CA LYS A 442 28.83 -6.44 -10.67
C LYS A 442 27.31 -6.36 -10.52
N GLU A 443 26.67 -7.40 -9.99
CA GLU A 443 25.23 -7.39 -9.73
C GLU A 443 24.87 -6.51 -8.52
N GLU A 444 25.69 -6.50 -7.47
CA GLU A 444 25.55 -5.52 -6.37
C GLU A 444 25.72 -4.07 -6.86
N GLN A 445 26.56 -3.82 -7.84
CA GLN A 445 26.69 -2.50 -8.46
C GLN A 445 25.41 -2.02 -9.17
N LYS A 446 24.55 -2.93 -9.65
CA LYS A 446 23.25 -2.60 -10.27
C LYS A 446 22.15 -2.34 -9.23
N GLN A 447 22.20 -2.96 -8.05
CA GLN A 447 21.20 -2.75 -7.00
C GLN A 447 21.41 -1.47 -6.17
N ASP A 448 22.64 -0.99 -6.03
CA ASP A 448 22.94 0.25 -5.30
C ASP A 448 22.51 1.55 -6.03
N TYR A 449 22.13 1.47 -7.31
CA TYR A 449 21.59 2.64 -8.04
C TYR A 449 20.12 2.96 -7.72
N LEU A 450 19.45 2.19 -6.84
CA LEU A 450 18.03 2.37 -6.49
C LEU A 450 17.79 2.93 -5.07
N PHE A 451 18.84 3.31 -4.35
CA PHE A 451 18.69 4.05 -3.10
C PHE A 451 19.22 5.47 -3.27
N ASP A 452 18.30 6.39 -3.54
CA ASP A 452 18.50 7.83 -3.49
C ASP A 452 19.09 8.23 -2.14
N ILE A 453 20.30 8.77 -2.20
CA ILE A 453 20.97 9.44 -1.08
C ILE A 453 20.61 10.93 -1.20
N ASP A 454 19.42 11.31 -0.74
CA ASP A 454 19.00 12.71 -0.65
C ASP A 454 19.14 13.30 0.77
N ASP A 455 20.11 12.88 1.57
CA ASP A 455 20.27 13.49 2.90
C ASP A 455 21.74 13.64 3.38
N TYR A 456 22.71 13.80 2.49
CA TYR A 456 24.01 14.34 2.92
C TYR A 456 24.61 15.24 1.82
N GLU A 457 24.39 16.55 1.93
CA GLU A 457 25.24 17.58 1.36
C GLU A 457 26.68 17.44 1.89
N VAL A 458 27.51 16.64 1.24
CA VAL A 458 28.98 16.78 1.32
C VAL A 458 29.59 16.17 0.03
N PHE A 459 30.30 17.01 -0.72
CA PHE A 459 31.14 16.75 -1.88
C PHE A 459 30.51 16.87 -3.27
N GLU A 460 30.06 18.05 -3.64
CA GLU A 460 30.24 18.58 -5.00
C GLU A 460 31.69 19.07 -5.15
N ASP A 461 32.63 18.17 -5.41
CA ASP A 461 33.89 18.53 -6.07
C ASP A 461 34.54 17.28 -6.67
N SER A 462 34.06 16.87 -7.84
CA SER A 462 34.63 15.79 -8.64
C SER A 462 36.05 16.09 -9.17
N LYS A 463 36.59 17.28 -8.95
CA LYS A 463 37.97 17.67 -9.29
C LYS A 463 39.00 17.39 -8.20
N ALA A 464 38.59 17.23 -6.96
CA ALA A 464 39.50 16.98 -5.83
C ALA A 464 39.94 15.51 -5.67
N LEU A 465 39.23 14.57 -6.29
CA LEU A 465 39.51 13.13 -6.18
C LEU A 465 40.58 12.62 -7.16
N SER A 466 40.90 13.36 -8.21
CA SER A 466 41.91 12.98 -9.20
C SER A 466 43.37 13.07 -8.68
N ASP A 467 43.61 13.80 -7.59
CA ASP A 467 44.92 14.05 -7.03
C ASP A 467 45.24 13.22 -5.75
N ILE A 468 44.33 12.32 -5.37
CA ILE A 468 44.49 11.45 -4.19
C ILE A 468 45.03 10.09 -4.62
N ASP A 469 46.11 9.63 -3.99
CA ASP A 469 46.61 8.27 -4.14
C ASP A 469 45.63 7.29 -3.45
N LEU A 470 44.87 6.57 -4.25
CA LEU A 470 43.87 5.60 -3.79
C LEU A 470 44.46 4.19 -3.52
N LYS A 471 45.78 4.08 -3.44
CA LYS A 471 46.44 2.83 -3.13
C LYS A 471 46.46 2.58 -1.61
N PRO A 472 46.00 1.42 -1.13
CA PRO A 472 45.99 1.10 0.30
C PRO A 472 47.39 1.19 0.93
N THR A 473 47.45 1.76 2.11
CA THR A 473 48.69 1.83 2.87
C THR A 473 49.08 0.47 3.45
N ALA A 474 50.35 0.28 3.80
CA ALA A 474 50.82 -0.94 4.47
C ALA A 474 50.06 -1.18 5.78
N ALA A 475 49.76 -0.12 6.54
CA ALA A 475 49.03 -0.21 7.80
C ALA A 475 47.57 -0.67 7.60
N MET A 476 46.90 -0.30 6.48
CA MET A 476 45.58 -0.79 6.14
C MET A 476 45.61 -2.30 5.80
N ALA A 477 46.65 -2.73 5.09
CA ALA A 477 46.83 -4.15 4.73
C ALA A 477 47.08 -5.01 6.00
N GLU A 478 47.93 -4.56 6.92
CA GLU A 478 48.17 -5.26 8.17
C GLU A 478 46.92 -5.38 9.07
N GLU A 479 46.12 -4.33 9.14
CA GLU A 479 44.85 -4.40 9.89
C GLU A 479 43.84 -5.33 9.23
N ALA A 480 43.76 -5.33 7.89
CA ALA A 480 42.89 -6.23 7.15
C ALA A 480 43.31 -7.70 7.34
N GLU A 481 44.60 -8.00 7.27
CA GLU A 481 45.15 -9.33 7.54
C GLU A 481 44.83 -9.78 8.99
N ARG A 482 44.99 -8.89 9.96
CA ARG A 482 44.61 -9.14 11.35
C ARG A 482 43.11 -9.46 11.48
N GLY A 483 42.27 -8.75 10.75
CA GLY A 483 40.82 -8.99 10.70
C GLY A 483 40.48 -10.38 10.15
N LEU A 484 41.14 -10.83 9.08
CA LEU A 484 40.99 -12.17 8.54
C LEU A 484 41.45 -13.26 9.51
N ASN A 485 42.60 -13.06 10.17
CA ASN A 485 43.12 -13.98 11.16
C ASN A 485 42.17 -14.12 12.36
N TRP A 486 41.64 -13.02 12.90
CA TRP A 486 40.65 -13.06 13.96
C TRP A 486 39.36 -13.75 13.51
N ARG A 487 38.89 -13.48 12.30
CA ARG A 487 37.72 -14.14 11.78
C ARG A 487 37.91 -15.67 11.69
N LYS A 488 39.09 -16.12 11.25
CA LYS A 488 39.45 -17.54 11.19
C LYS A 488 39.55 -18.16 12.60
N GLU A 489 40.14 -17.44 13.55
CA GLU A 489 40.36 -17.91 14.92
C GLU A 489 39.08 -17.96 15.74
N PHE A 490 38.23 -16.93 15.63
CA PHE A 490 37.00 -16.80 16.45
C PHE A 490 35.72 -17.25 15.75
N GLY A 491 35.74 -17.57 14.46
CA GLY A 491 34.57 -18.01 13.70
C GLY A 491 33.45 -16.99 13.60
N ARG A 492 33.72 -15.69 13.83
CA ARG A 492 32.71 -14.64 13.93
C ARG A 492 33.22 -13.29 13.39
N GLY A 493 32.28 -12.35 13.16
CA GLY A 493 32.58 -10.97 12.79
C GLY A 493 32.81 -10.75 11.29
N GLY A 494 32.31 -9.63 10.78
CA GLY A 494 32.42 -9.19 9.40
C GLY A 494 31.52 -9.97 8.42
N THR A 495 31.24 -9.34 7.29
CA THR A 495 30.47 -9.90 6.18
C THR A 495 31.39 -10.47 5.10
N ARG A 496 30.83 -11.18 4.10
CA ARG A 496 31.61 -11.61 2.91
C ARG A 496 32.23 -10.42 2.17
N VAL A 497 31.50 -9.29 2.10
CA VAL A 497 32.00 -8.03 1.51
C VAL A 497 33.21 -7.52 2.29
N GLY A 498 33.19 -7.57 3.63
CA GLY A 498 34.33 -7.23 4.47
C GLY A 498 35.56 -8.10 4.21
N VAL A 499 35.35 -9.41 3.96
CA VAL A 499 36.43 -10.35 3.60
C VAL A 499 37.02 -10.03 2.21
N ALA A 500 36.17 -9.77 1.22
CA ALA A 500 36.60 -9.36 -0.11
C ALA A 500 37.39 -8.04 -0.05
N ARG A 501 36.92 -7.08 0.76
CA ARG A 501 37.61 -5.81 1.00
C ARG A 501 38.97 -6.03 1.65
N ALA A 502 39.04 -6.88 2.67
CA ALA A 502 40.31 -7.20 3.33
C ALA A 502 41.33 -7.77 2.35
N ASN A 503 40.93 -8.68 1.48
CA ASN A 503 41.82 -9.25 0.43
C ASN A 503 42.31 -8.18 -0.54
N GLN A 504 41.47 -7.24 -0.99
CA GLN A 504 41.89 -6.11 -1.83
C GLN A 504 42.90 -5.20 -1.13
N LEU A 505 42.67 -4.91 0.16
CA LEU A 505 43.57 -4.09 0.97
C LEU A 505 44.93 -4.78 1.16
N ILE A 506 44.95 -6.10 1.39
CA ILE A 506 46.19 -6.89 1.53
C ILE A 506 46.99 -6.92 0.24
N ARG A 507 46.33 -7.11 -0.91
CA ARG A 507 46.98 -7.09 -2.24
C ARG A 507 47.47 -5.68 -2.61
N ARG A 508 47.05 -4.65 -1.88
CA ARG A 508 47.35 -3.22 -2.10
C ARG A 508 47.06 -2.77 -3.55
N GLU A 509 45.97 -3.27 -4.11
CA GLU A 509 45.47 -2.83 -5.41
C GLU A 509 44.88 -1.40 -5.28
N THR A 510 45.01 -0.59 -6.34
CA THR A 510 44.43 0.76 -6.36
C THR A 510 42.93 0.66 -6.29
N LEU A 511 42.31 1.26 -5.27
CA LEU A 511 40.87 1.24 -5.07
C LEU A 511 40.16 2.22 -6.01
N SER A 512 38.94 1.87 -6.43
CA SER A 512 38.11 2.83 -7.16
C SER A 512 37.59 3.92 -6.22
N PRO A 513 37.32 5.14 -6.71
CA PRO A 513 36.72 6.22 -5.90
C PRO A 513 35.44 5.80 -5.17
N ASP A 514 34.59 4.98 -5.82
CA ASP A 514 33.35 4.46 -5.22
C ASP A 514 33.64 3.47 -4.09
N THR A 515 34.70 2.69 -4.21
CA THR A 515 35.17 1.82 -3.12
C THR A 515 35.57 2.63 -1.89
N VAL A 516 36.28 3.73 -2.09
CA VAL A 516 36.69 4.61 -0.99
C VAL A 516 35.48 5.29 -0.35
N LYS A 517 34.48 5.74 -1.12
CA LYS A 517 33.21 6.27 -0.60
C LYS A 517 32.47 5.23 0.26
N ARG A 518 32.43 3.97 -0.17
CA ARG A 518 31.84 2.88 0.62
C ARG A 518 32.59 2.60 1.91
N MET A 519 33.93 2.68 1.91
CA MET A 519 34.75 2.56 3.12
C MET A 519 34.43 3.69 4.09
N PHE A 520 34.32 4.93 3.62
CA PHE A 520 33.93 6.07 4.43
C PHE A 520 32.54 5.87 5.05
N SER A 521 31.56 5.47 4.24
CA SER A 521 30.19 5.18 4.71
C SER A 521 30.16 4.05 5.75
N PHE A 522 30.97 3.01 5.57
CA PHE A 522 31.13 1.93 6.55
C PHE A 522 31.60 2.46 7.90
N PHE A 523 32.69 3.23 7.93
CA PHE A 523 33.23 3.77 9.17
C PHE A 523 32.30 4.78 9.85
N ALA A 524 31.54 5.55 9.08
CA ALA A 524 30.56 6.49 9.62
C ALA A 524 29.40 5.74 10.32
N ARG A 525 28.84 4.73 9.69
CA ARG A 525 27.75 3.91 10.27
C ARG A 525 28.16 3.09 11.47
N HIS A 526 29.39 2.56 11.47
CA HIS A 526 29.92 1.68 12.51
C HIS A 526 30.78 2.42 13.57
N ALA A 527 30.68 3.74 13.62
CA ALA A 527 31.38 4.54 14.65
C ALA A 527 30.95 4.17 16.09
N VAL A 528 29.70 3.72 16.24
CA VAL A 528 29.13 3.27 17.53
C VAL A 528 29.80 1.97 18.01
N ASP A 529 30.21 1.09 17.11
CA ASP A 529 30.86 -0.19 17.45
C ASP A 529 32.20 0.02 18.19
N ALA A 530 32.88 1.16 17.92
CA ALA A 530 34.13 1.52 18.60
C ALA A 530 33.95 1.87 20.09
N GLN A 531 32.72 2.07 20.54
CA GLN A 531 32.35 2.36 21.93
C GLN A 531 31.82 1.13 22.66
N ALA A 532 31.56 0.03 21.95
CA ALA A 532 31.00 -1.19 22.51
C ALA A 532 32.08 -2.01 23.25
N GLU A 533 31.66 -2.76 24.31
CA GLU A 533 32.55 -3.66 25.06
C GLU A 533 33.18 -4.71 24.13
N GLY A 534 34.47 -4.98 24.34
CA GLY A 534 35.25 -5.92 23.54
C GLY A 534 35.82 -5.33 22.24
N PHE A 535 35.73 -4.02 22.03
CA PHE A 535 36.38 -3.36 20.89
C PHE A 535 37.89 -3.07 21.17
N ARG A 536 38.26 -2.79 22.39
CA ARG A 536 39.67 -2.47 22.78
C ARG A 536 40.35 -3.68 23.39
N GLN A 537 41.65 -3.80 23.13
CA GLN A 537 42.46 -4.87 23.70
C GLN A 537 42.45 -4.82 25.23
N GLY A 538 42.14 -5.96 25.86
CA GLY A 538 42.01 -6.09 27.31
C GLY A 538 40.58 -6.03 27.83
N GLU A 539 39.61 -5.66 27.02
CA GLU A 539 38.18 -5.71 27.36
C GLU A 539 37.60 -7.14 27.24
N LYS A 540 36.59 -7.41 28.03
CA LYS A 540 35.90 -8.70 27.98
C LYS A 540 35.25 -8.93 26.61
N GLY A 541 35.53 -10.09 25.98
CA GLY A 541 35.00 -10.43 24.65
C GLY A 541 35.79 -9.84 23.49
N TYR A 542 36.98 -9.28 23.71
CA TYR A 542 37.87 -8.82 22.64
C TYR A 542 38.43 -10.02 21.82
N PRO A 543 38.51 -9.90 20.48
CA PRO A 543 37.91 -8.86 19.65
C PRO A 543 36.41 -9.09 19.44
N SER A 544 35.59 -8.04 19.59
CA SER A 544 34.15 -8.10 19.30
C SER A 544 33.88 -8.25 17.80
N ASN A 545 32.64 -8.63 17.41
CA ASN A 545 32.24 -8.70 16.01
C ASN A 545 32.46 -7.37 15.27
N GLY A 546 32.14 -6.24 15.92
CA GLY A 546 32.39 -4.90 15.40
C GLY A 546 33.90 -4.61 15.23
N ARG A 547 34.76 -5.06 16.17
CA ARG A 547 36.22 -4.89 16.04
C ARG A 547 36.80 -5.71 14.88
N ILE A 548 36.33 -6.92 14.70
CA ILE A 548 36.74 -7.77 13.55
C ILE A 548 36.29 -7.12 12.25
N ALA A 549 35.02 -6.71 12.14
CA ALA A 549 34.51 -6.01 10.97
C ALA A 549 35.30 -4.74 10.65
N HIS A 550 35.59 -3.92 11.66
CA HIS A 550 36.40 -2.70 11.54
C HIS A 550 37.81 -3.00 10.99
N ALA A 551 38.45 -4.10 11.45
CA ALA A 551 39.76 -4.53 10.96
C ALA A 551 39.74 -4.95 9.49
N LEU A 552 38.73 -5.72 9.06
CA LEU A 552 38.55 -6.15 7.68
C LEU A 552 38.46 -4.99 6.67
N TRP A 553 38.01 -3.82 7.11
CA TRP A 553 37.95 -2.61 6.30
C TRP A 553 39.18 -1.70 6.43
N GLY A 554 40.27 -2.22 7.02
CA GLY A 554 41.54 -1.51 7.15
C GLY A 554 41.75 -0.81 8.49
N GLY A 555 40.86 -1.00 9.44
CA GLY A 555 41.00 -0.48 10.80
C GLY A 555 41.05 1.06 10.88
N SER A 556 41.73 1.58 11.90
CA SER A 556 41.90 3.04 12.06
C SER A 556 42.77 3.66 10.96
N ALA A 557 43.56 2.86 10.23
CA ALA A 557 44.34 3.32 9.09
C ALA A 557 43.47 3.43 7.80
N GLY A 558 42.34 2.71 7.74
CA GLY A 558 41.38 2.76 6.65
C GLY A 558 40.32 3.85 6.81
N LYS A 559 40.13 4.37 8.05
CA LYS A 559 39.23 5.45 8.38
C LYS A 559 39.81 6.80 7.94
#